data_7a13a7dc9c20999670b0c0c86d97c5bf
#
_entry.id   7a13a7dc9c20999670b0c0c86d97c5bf
#
_cell.length_a   1.000
_cell.length_b   1.000
_cell.length_c   1.000
_cell.angle_alpha   90.00
_cell.angle_beta   90.00
_cell.angle_gamma   90.00
#
_symmetry.space_group_name_H-M   'P 1'
#
loop_
_entity.id
_entity.type
_entity.pdbx_description
1 polymer ?
#
loop_
_entity_poly.entity_id
_entity_poly.type
_entity_poly.pdbx_seq_one_letter_code
_entity_poly.pdbx_strand_id
1 'polypeptide(L)'
;MTEVAPTERQIIGWHCHIYFLPEQRPVAIGLNEDVQDRFRIWDYRWLNEANPIHPTPMFRFQFPKEDLAQFIEWITLNRGGLSVLIHAITGDDIFDHSYNAMWLGTPLALDIEGLKRMQAQIARGDLPASLMPASQVDENIARVRYRPGDDAHGAPAKGQ
;
A
#
# COMPACT_ATOMS: atom_id res chain seq x y z
N MET A 1 20.38 -33.02 5.83
CA MET A 1 19.84 -31.69 5.62
C MET A 1 19.06 -31.29 6.84
N THR A 2 19.56 -30.38 7.62
CA THR A 2 18.81 -29.78 8.72
C THR A 2 17.78 -28.85 8.08
N GLU A 3 16.52 -29.26 8.13
CA GLU A 3 15.40 -28.41 7.80
C GLU A 3 15.45 -27.23 8.79
N VAL A 4 15.85 -26.06 8.29
CA VAL A 4 15.76 -24.82 9.08
C VAL A 4 14.27 -24.61 9.27
N ALA A 5 13.80 -24.75 10.50
CA ALA A 5 12.43 -24.40 10.84
C ALA A 5 12.13 -23.00 10.27
N PRO A 6 10.99 -22.80 9.60
CA PRO A 6 10.64 -21.49 9.11
C PRO A 6 10.66 -20.54 10.29
N THR A 7 11.51 -19.53 10.23
CA THR A 7 11.43 -18.40 11.14
C THR A 7 9.97 -17.96 11.16
N GLU A 8 9.33 -18.00 12.33
CA GLU A 8 7.94 -17.59 12.46
C GLU A 8 7.81 -16.17 11.91
N ARG A 9 7.29 -16.05 10.70
CA ARG A 9 7.00 -14.75 10.10
C ARG A 9 5.89 -14.12 10.92
N GLN A 10 6.15 -12.93 11.42
CA GLN A 10 5.16 -12.18 12.19
C GLN A 10 4.57 -11.09 11.30
N ILE A 11 3.26 -10.92 11.41
CA ILE A 11 2.60 -9.77 10.81
C ILE A 11 2.80 -8.58 11.74
N ILE A 12 3.48 -7.54 11.23
CA ILE A 12 3.73 -6.31 11.99
C ILE A 12 2.72 -5.21 11.69
N GLY A 13 1.98 -5.32 10.62
CA GLY A 13 0.93 -4.41 10.21
C GLY A 13 0.33 -4.84 8.88
N TRP A 14 -0.50 -3.99 8.31
CA TRP A 14 -1.14 -4.21 7.02
C TRP A 14 -0.87 -3.06 6.08
N HIS A 15 -0.75 -3.39 4.80
CA HIS A 15 -0.59 -2.43 3.71
C HIS A 15 -1.82 -2.50 2.81
N CYS A 16 -2.38 -1.35 2.50
CA CYS A 16 -3.54 -1.22 1.62
C CYS A 16 -3.17 -0.40 0.40
N HIS A 17 -3.54 -0.89 -0.78
CA HIS A 17 -3.45 -0.19 -2.05
C HIS A 17 -4.85 -0.07 -2.63
N ILE A 18 -5.30 1.13 -2.91
CA ILE A 18 -6.61 1.41 -3.49
C ILE A 18 -6.39 2.00 -4.87
N TYR A 19 -6.79 1.25 -5.89
CA TYR A 19 -6.53 1.56 -7.29
C TYR A 19 -7.71 2.28 -7.93
N PHE A 20 -7.43 3.19 -8.83
CA PHE A 20 -8.46 3.91 -9.57
C PHE A 20 -8.01 4.18 -11.01
N LEU A 21 -8.99 4.17 -11.92
CA LEU A 21 -8.82 4.70 -13.26
C LEU A 21 -9.03 6.23 -13.24
N PRO A 22 -8.58 6.97 -14.26
CA PRO A 22 -8.73 8.43 -14.30
C PRO A 22 -10.16 8.91 -14.05
N GLU A 23 -11.15 8.23 -14.61
CA GLU A 23 -12.58 8.54 -14.43
C GLU A 23 -13.09 8.24 -13.02
N GLN A 24 -12.42 7.36 -12.27
CA GLN A 24 -12.76 7.00 -10.88
C GLN A 24 -12.07 7.91 -9.86
N ARG A 25 -11.23 8.83 -10.30
CA ARG A 25 -10.46 9.70 -9.41
C ARG A 25 -11.31 10.47 -8.38
N PRO A 26 -12.48 11.03 -8.72
CA PRO A 26 -13.33 11.69 -7.73
C PRO A 26 -13.80 10.74 -6.61
N VAL A 27 -14.12 9.50 -6.95
CA VAL A 27 -14.50 8.45 -5.98
C VAL A 27 -13.31 8.13 -5.08
N ALA A 28 -12.12 7.99 -5.65
CA ALA A 28 -10.90 7.72 -4.90
C ALA A 28 -10.55 8.86 -3.94
N ILE A 29 -10.74 10.12 -4.31
CA ILE A 29 -10.53 11.28 -3.43
C ILE A 29 -11.46 11.22 -2.22
N GLY A 30 -12.76 11.00 -2.43
CA GLY A 30 -13.73 10.90 -1.34
C GLY A 30 -13.42 9.73 -0.40
N LEU A 31 -13.09 8.56 -0.97
CA LEU A 31 -12.72 7.39 -0.18
C LEU A 31 -11.44 7.62 0.64
N ASN A 32 -10.46 8.31 0.05
CA ASN A 32 -9.23 8.66 0.74
C ASN A 32 -9.49 9.56 1.97
N GLU A 33 -10.36 10.56 1.83
CA GLU A 33 -10.76 11.41 2.95
C GLU A 33 -11.43 10.59 4.06
N ASP A 34 -12.36 9.73 3.68
CA ASP A 34 -13.08 8.86 4.63
C ASP A 34 -12.14 7.90 5.36
N VAL A 35 -11.16 7.30 4.67
CA VAL A 35 -10.15 6.44 5.29
C VAL A 35 -9.35 7.21 6.33
N GLN A 36 -8.86 8.41 5.97
CA GLN A 36 -8.03 9.20 6.86
C GLN A 36 -8.80 9.75 8.07
N ASP A 37 -10.09 9.96 7.94
CA ASP A 37 -10.94 10.41 9.05
C ASP A 37 -11.28 9.27 10.04
N ARG A 38 -11.34 8.02 9.55
CA ARG A 38 -11.80 6.87 10.34
C ARG A 38 -10.69 6.03 10.93
N PHE A 39 -9.55 5.95 10.25
CA PHE A 39 -8.48 5.00 10.60
C PHE A 39 -7.17 5.71 10.90
N ARG A 40 -6.42 5.11 11.81
CA ARG A 40 -5.03 5.47 12.04
C ARG A 40 -4.19 4.84 10.93
N ILE A 41 -3.56 5.69 10.11
CA ILE A 41 -2.73 5.27 8.99
C ILE A 41 -1.39 5.98 9.00
N TRP A 42 -0.40 5.39 8.35
CA TRP A 42 0.94 5.95 8.11
C TRP A 42 1.49 5.47 6.77
N ASP A 43 2.70 5.91 6.40
CA ASP A 43 3.34 5.66 5.09
C ASP A 43 2.36 5.89 3.93
N TYR A 44 1.59 6.97 4.04
CA TYR A 44 0.59 7.34 3.04
C TYR A 44 1.27 7.90 1.78
N ARG A 45 0.78 7.45 0.60
CA ARG A 45 1.15 8.01 -0.69
C ARG A 45 -0.04 8.03 -1.64
N TRP A 46 -0.12 9.11 -2.42
CA TRP A 46 -1.01 9.21 -3.55
C TRP A 46 -0.20 9.21 -4.84
N LEU A 47 -0.48 8.30 -5.77
CA LEU A 47 0.23 8.13 -7.03
C LEU A 47 -0.75 8.35 -8.19
N ASN A 48 -0.55 9.41 -8.97
CA ASN A 48 -1.41 9.76 -10.10
C ASN A 48 -1.17 8.89 -11.34
N GLU A 49 -0.13 8.07 -11.33
CA GLU A 49 0.29 7.28 -12.48
C GLU A 49 0.62 5.85 -12.05
N ALA A 50 0.56 4.94 -13.01
CA ALA A 50 1.11 3.59 -12.85
C ALA A 50 2.61 3.66 -12.53
N ASN A 51 3.10 2.64 -11.85
CA ASN A 51 4.53 2.45 -11.60
C ASN A 51 4.96 1.05 -12.09
N PRO A 52 6.26 0.70 -12.01
CA PRO A 52 6.73 -0.58 -12.53
C PRO A 52 6.09 -1.84 -11.92
N ILE A 53 5.48 -1.71 -10.75
CA ILE A 53 4.85 -2.84 -10.04
C ILE A 53 3.32 -2.80 -10.18
N HIS A 54 2.74 -1.61 -10.03
CA HIS A 54 1.31 -1.38 -9.96
C HIS A 54 0.80 -0.75 -11.26
N PRO A 55 -0.20 -1.37 -11.94
CA PRO A 55 -0.54 -1.04 -13.31
C PRO A 55 -1.41 0.21 -13.48
N THR A 56 -1.93 0.79 -12.41
CA THR A 56 -2.81 1.96 -12.44
C THR A 56 -2.45 2.97 -11.36
N PRO A 57 -2.95 4.20 -11.45
CA PRO A 57 -2.97 5.13 -10.32
C PRO A 57 -3.55 4.50 -9.07
N MET A 58 -3.07 4.92 -7.91
CA MET A 58 -3.54 4.43 -6.62
C MET A 58 -3.24 5.40 -5.49
N PHE A 59 -3.87 5.21 -4.35
CA PHE A 59 -3.30 5.65 -3.08
C PHE A 59 -3.06 4.45 -2.17
N ARG A 60 -2.06 4.56 -1.33
CA ARG A 60 -1.64 3.49 -0.45
C ARG A 60 -1.30 4.00 0.94
N PHE A 61 -1.42 3.13 1.92
CA PHE A 61 -1.11 3.41 3.31
C PHE A 61 -0.90 2.12 4.08
N GLN A 62 -0.28 2.23 5.24
CA GLN A 62 -0.19 1.16 6.22
C GLN A 62 -1.13 1.44 7.39
N PHE A 63 -1.55 0.39 8.08
CA PHE A 63 -2.41 0.50 9.26
C PHE A 63 -2.12 -0.63 10.27
N PRO A 64 -2.51 -0.48 11.57
CA PRO A 64 -2.19 -1.45 12.60
C PRO A 64 -2.84 -2.81 12.36
N LYS A 65 -2.15 -3.87 12.79
CA LYS A 65 -2.67 -5.24 12.63
C LYS A 65 -3.98 -5.47 13.37
N GLU A 66 -4.20 -4.83 14.50
CA GLU A 66 -5.40 -4.93 15.30
C GLU A 66 -6.64 -4.30 14.65
N ASP A 67 -6.44 -3.41 13.68
CA ASP A 67 -7.54 -2.71 12.99
C ASP A 67 -8.05 -3.47 11.75
N LEU A 68 -7.46 -4.63 11.40
CA LEU A 68 -7.78 -5.37 10.18
C LEU A 68 -9.27 -5.69 10.04
N ALA A 69 -9.87 -6.26 11.08
CA ALA A 69 -11.28 -6.68 11.02
C ALA A 69 -12.20 -5.49 10.78
N GLN A 70 -12.01 -4.42 11.52
CA GLN A 70 -12.79 -3.19 11.37
C GLN A 70 -12.58 -2.55 9.99
N PHE A 71 -11.35 -2.55 9.51
CA PHE A 71 -11.02 -1.98 8.20
C PHE A 71 -11.68 -2.79 7.06
N ILE A 72 -11.55 -4.12 7.08
CA ILE A 72 -12.13 -4.99 6.05
C ILE A 72 -13.65 -4.84 6.00
N GLU A 73 -14.33 -4.87 7.14
CA GLU A 73 -15.79 -4.69 7.18
C GLU A 73 -16.20 -3.36 6.55
N TRP A 74 -15.53 -2.28 6.92
CA TRP A 74 -15.86 -0.96 6.40
C TRP A 74 -15.53 -0.80 4.91
N ILE A 75 -14.32 -1.16 4.48
CA ILE A 75 -13.89 -0.96 3.09
C ILE A 75 -14.68 -1.83 2.10
N THR A 76 -15.12 -3.01 2.52
CA THR A 76 -15.96 -3.89 1.72
C THR A 76 -17.23 -3.17 1.24
N LEU A 77 -17.83 -2.37 2.11
CA LEU A 77 -19.08 -1.65 1.81
C LEU A 77 -18.84 -0.26 1.19
N ASN A 78 -17.68 0.34 1.40
CA ASN A 78 -17.47 1.75 1.11
C ASN A 78 -16.44 2.03 0.00
N ARG A 79 -15.84 1.01 -0.63
CA ARG A 79 -14.78 1.19 -1.64
C ARG A 79 -15.26 1.80 -2.97
N GLY A 80 -16.56 2.03 -3.18
CA GLY A 80 -17.09 2.71 -4.36
C GLY A 80 -16.79 2.02 -5.70
N GLY A 81 -16.68 0.68 -5.72
CA GLY A 81 -16.34 -0.10 -6.91
C GLY A 81 -14.86 -0.14 -7.26
N LEU A 82 -14.00 0.51 -6.47
CA LEU A 82 -12.55 0.48 -6.67
C LEU A 82 -11.96 -0.89 -6.30
N SER A 83 -10.89 -1.29 -7.00
CA SER A 83 -10.11 -2.46 -6.61
C SER A 83 -9.22 -2.15 -5.42
N VAL A 84 -9.20 -3.03 -4.44
CA VAL A 84 -8.42 -2.89 -3.22
C VAL A 84 -7.55 -4.11 -3.00
N LEU A 85 -6.25 -3.90 -2.85
CA LEU A 85 -5.29 -4.88 -2.39
C LEU A 85 -4.97 -4.63 -0.92
N ILE A 86 -5.10 -5.66 -0.10
CA ILE A 86 -4.65 -5.64 1.29
C ILE A 86 -3.67 -6.79 1.47
N HIS A 87 -2.50 -6.50 1.98
CA HIS A 87 -1.53 -7.54 2.28
C HIS A 87 -0.84 -7.32 3.63
N ALA A 88 -0.38 -8.42 4.22
CA ALA A 88 0.41 -8.35 5.44
C ALA A 88 1.74 -7.64 5.20
N ILE A 89 2.31 -7.09 6.25
CA ILE A 89 3.70 -6.62 6.28
C ILE A 89 4.47 -7.65 7.12
N THR A 90 5.26 -8.48 6.44
CA THR A 90 6.05 -9.56 7.08
C THR A 90 7.56 -9.36 6.91
N GLY A 91 7.96 -8.37 6.10
CA GLY A 91 9.35 -8.16 5.69
C GLY A 91 9.73 -8.90 4.40
N ASP A 92 8.81 -9.68 3.80
CA ASP A 92 8.99 -10.33 2.51
C ASP A 92 7.97 -9.76 1.50
N ASP A 93 8.31 -8.66 0.89
CA ASP A 93 7.45 -7.92 -0.02
C ASP A 93 6.95 -8.75 -1.21
N ILE A 94 7.77 -9.65 -1.72
CA ILE A 94 7.40 -10.52 -2.84
C ILE A 94 6.27 -11.45 -2.42
N PHE A 95 6.43 -12.07 -1.26
CA PHE A 95 5.43 -12.98 -0.71
C PHE A 95 4.15 -12.23 -0.31
N ASP A 96 4.31 -11.06 0.28
CA ASP A 96 3.20 -10.22 0.72
C ASP A 96 2.35 -9.72 -0.45
N HIS A 97 2.96 -9.33 -1.60
CA HIS A 97 2.25 -8.92 -2.80
C HIS A 97 1.72 -10.07 -3.67
N SER A 98 2.02 -11.33 -3.33
CA SER A 98 1.60 -12.50 -4.09
C SER A 98 0.76 -13.47 -3.26
N TYR A 99 1.37 -14.36 -2.50
CA TYR A 99 0.66 -15.41 -1.74
C TYR A 99 -0.20 -14.86 -0.61
N ASN A 100 0.22 -13.77 0.03
CA ASN A 100 -0.48 -13.15 1.14
C ASN A 100 -1.40 -11.99 0.72
N ALA A 101 -1.60 -11.81 -0.58
CA ALA A 101 -2.45 -10.76 -1.12
C ALA A 101 -3.94 -11.10 -0.96
N MET A 102 -4.70 -10.16 -0.42
CA MET A 102 -6.16 -10.19 -0.39
C MET A 102 -6.70 -9.11 -1.30
N TRP A 103 -7.68 -9.46 -2.14
CA TRP A 103 -8.30 -8.55 -3.07
C TRP A 103 -9.79 -8.34 -2.78
N LEU A 104 -10.22 -7.09 -2.83
CA LEU A 104 -11.63 -6.73 -2.92
C LEU A 104 -11.87 -6.12 -4.30
N GLY A 105 -12.94 -6.58 -4.95
CA GLY A 105 -13.22 -6.24 -6.34
C GLY A 105 -12.35 -7.02 -7.32
N THR A 106 -12.03 -6.42 -8.45
CA THR A 106 -11.24 -7.06 -9.51
C THR A 106 -9.74 -7.05 -9.14
N PRO A 107 -9.08 -8.20 -9.01
CA PRO A 107 -7.64 -8.25 -8.84
C PRO A 107 -6.92 -7.65 -10.05
N LEU A 108 -5.82 -6.93 -9.81
CA LEU A 108 -4.96 -6.39 -10.85
C LEU A 108 -3.71 -7.25 -11.03
N ALA A 109 -3.17 -7.29 -12.25
CA ALA A 109 -1.93 -7.98 -12.54
C ALA A 109 -0.73 -7.14 -12.07
N LEU A 110 -0.19 -7.44 -10.89
CA LEU A 110 1.04 -6.84 -10.40
C LEU A 110 2.25 -7.44 -11.10
N ASP A 111 3.27 -6.63 -11.40
CA ASP A 111 4.55 -7.13 -11.93
C ASP A 111 5.44 -7.65 -10.77
N ILE A 112 5.17 -8.87 -10.33
CA ILE A 112 5.93 -9.52 -9.26
C ILE A 112 7.38 -9.77 -9.69
N GLU A 113 7.63 -10.08 -10.96
CA GLU A 113 9.00 -10.23 -11.48
C GLU A 113 9.72 -8.87 -11.49
N GLY A 114 9.02 -7.79 -11.78
CA GLY A 114 9.53 -6.43 -11.63
C GLY A 114 9.92 -6.10 -10.18
N LEU A 115 9.09 -6.51 -9.23
CA LEU A 115 9.39 -6.35 -7.79
C LEU A 115 10.66 -7.12 -7.40
N LYS A 116 10.81 -8.36 -7.85
CA LYS A 116 12.02 -9.15 -7.62
C LYS A 116 13.27 -8.47 -8.19
N ARG A 117 13.17 -7.95 -9.42
CA ARG A 117 14.29 -7.22 -10.05
C ARG A 117 14.66 -5.97 -9.26
N MET A 118 13.68 -5.20 -8.82
CA MET A 118 13.89 -4.00 -8.01
C MET A 118 14.58 -4.33 -6.68
N GLN A 119 14.12 -5.36 -5.96
CA GLN A 119 14.76 -5.79 -4.71
C GLN A 119 16.22 -6.23 -4.93
N ALA A 120 16.48 -6.98 -6.01
CA ALA A 120 17.84 -7.38 -6.35
C ALA A 120 18.74 -6.17 -6.67
N GLN A 121 18.23 -5.14 -7.32
CA GLN A 121 18.96 -3.90 -7.59
C GLN A 121 19.27 -3.14 -6.31
N ILE A 122 18.31 -3.03 -5.38
CA ILE A 122 18.52 -2.40 -4.07
C ILE A 122 19.59 -3.17 -3.27
N ALA A 123 19.52 -4.50 -3.26
CA ALA A 123 20.48 -5.34 -2.55
C ALA A 123 21.92 -5.18 -3.08
N ARG A 124 22.09 -4.84 -4.36
CA ARG A 124 23.39 -4.53 -4.97
C ARG A 124 23.83 -3.07 -4.81
N GLY A 125 22.96 -2.23 -4.24
CA GLY A 125 23.23 -0.79 -4.13
C GLY A 125 22.96 0.02 -5.41
N ASP A 126 22.30 -0.58 -6.40
CA ASP A 126 21.99 0.07 -7.68
C ASP A 126 20.79 1.04 -7.57
N LEU A 127 19.93 0.84 -6.57
CA LEU A 127 18.79 1.69 -6.27
C LEU A 127 18.72 2.02 -4.77
N PRO A 128 18.20 3.21 -4.41
CA PRO A 128 18.01 3.57 -3.01
C PRO A 128 16.99 2.66 -2.31
N ALA A 129 17.29 2.24 -1.09
CA ALA A 129 16.38 1.46 -0.26
C ALA A 129 15.06 2.21 0.04
N SER A 130 15.04 3.54 -0.06
CA SER A 130 13.85 4.37 0.09
C SER A 130 12.76 4.12 -0.96
N LEU A 131 13.09 3.40 -2.06
CA LEU A 131 12.09 2.94 -3.04
C LEU A 131 11.29 1.73 -2.56
N MET A 132 11.78 1.03 -1.53
CA MET A 132 11.06 -0.09 -0.94
C MET A 132 9.96 0.39 0.00
N PRO A 133 8.83 -0.30 0.07
CA PRO A 133 7.86 -0.10 1.12
C PRO A 133 8.51 -0.24 2.49
N ALA A 134 8.11 0.58 3.44
CA ALA A 134 8.59 0.44 4.81
C ALA A 134 8.16 -0.92 5.37
N SER A 135 9.12 -1.71 5.85
CA SER A 135 8.87 -3.03 6.45
C SER A 135 8.47 -2.96 7.92
N GLN A 136 8.49 -1.78 8.51
CA GLN A 136 8.16 -1.54 9.92
C GLN A 136 7.08 -0.47 10.04
N VAL A 137 6.19 -0.72 10.97
CA VAL A 137 5.14 0.21 11.37
C VAL A 137 5.72 1.27 12.29
N ASP A 138 5.72 2.54 11.86
CA ASP A 138 6.04 3.67 12.72
C ASP A 138 4.74 4.35 13.16
N GLU A 139 4.33 4.11 14.39
CA GLU A 139 3.12 4.68 14.98
C GLU A 139 3.21 6.18 15.27
N ASN A 140 4.40 6.77 15.16
CA ASN A 140 4.64 8.18 15.46
C ASN A 140 4.50 9.08 14.23
N ILE A 141 4.31 8.50 13.04
CA ILE A 141 4.12 9.29 11.83
C ILE A 141 2.75 9.95 11.86
N ALA A 142 2.75 11.26 11.78
CA ALA A 142 1.52 12.04 11.66
C ALA A 142 0.76 11.68 10.38
N ARG A 143 -0.57 11.66 10.44
CA ARG A 143 -1.41 11.46 9.26
C ARG A 143 -1.14 12.54 8.23
N VAL A 144 -0.90 12.12 7.01
CA VAL A 144 -0.77 13.01 5.85
C VAL A 144 -2.07 12.96 5.07
N ARG A 145 -2.79 14.08 4.98
CA ARG A 145 -4.02 14.17 4.19
C ARG A 145 -3.69 14.55 2.76
N TYR A 146 -4.24 13.79 1.81
CA TYR A 146 -4.25 14.21 0.41
C TYR A 146 -5.06 15.49 0.25
N ARG A 147 -4.54 16.43 -0.52
CA ARG A 147 -5.24 17.65 -0.93
C ARG A 147 -5.19 17.77 -2.44
N PRO A 148 -6.23 18.27 -3.10
CA PRO A 148 -6.15 18.61 -4.52
C PRO A 148 -4.93 19.51 -4.79
N GLY A 149 -4.03 19.06 -5.68
CA GLY A 149 -2.76 19.74 -5.96
C GLY A 149 -1.53 19.09 -5.34
N ASP A 150 -1.68 17.99 -4.59
CA ASP A 150 -0.56 17.15 -4.17
C ASP A 150 0.15 16.59 -5.40
N ASP A 151 1.47 16.43 -5.30
CA ASP A 151 2.28 15.92 -6.40
C ASP A 151 1.99 14.44 -6.70
N ALA A 152 2.59 13.92 -7.76
CA ALA A 152 2.40 12.54 -8.21
C ALA A 152 2.82 11.49 -7.18
N HIS A 153 3.60 11.87 -6.18
CA HIS A 153 4.07 11.00 -5.11
C HIS A 153 3.26 11.17 -3.83
N GLY A 154 2.23 11.99 -3.84
CA GLY A 154 1.35 12.21 -2.69
C GLY A 154 1.99 13.01 -1.56
N ALA A 155 3.11 13.69 -1.80
CA ALA A 155 3.59 14.65 -0.85
C ALA A 155 2.60 15.83 -0.79
N PRO A 156 2.13 16.26 0.41
CA PRO A 156 1.28 17.43 0.49
C PRO A 156 2.00 18.62 -0.11
N ALA A 157 1.29 19.42 -0.89
CA ALA A 157 1.83 20.69 -1.37
C ALA A 157 2.37 21.45 -0.15
N LYS A 158 3.67 21.79 -0.18
CA LYS A 158 4.30 22.56 0.90
C LYS A 158 3.43 23.78 1.13
N GLY A 159 2.86 23.88 2.31
CA GLY A 159 1.95 24.93 2.66
C GLY A 159 2.56 26.30 2.37
N GLN A 160 1.78 27.13 1.69
CA GLN A 160 2.03 28.56 1.64
C GLN A 160 1.78 29.15 3.03
#